data_99d555f29a2a0d9c2681020533fd9870
#
_entry.id   99d555f29a2a0d9c2681020533fd9870
#
_cell.length_a   1.000
_cell.length_b   1.000
_cell.length_c   1.000
_cell.angle_alpha   90.00
_cell.angle_beta   90.00
_cell.angle_gamma   90.00
#
_symmetry.space_group_name_H-M   'P 1'
#
loop_
_entity.id
_entity.type
_entity.pdbx_description
1 polymer ?
#
loop_
_entity_poly.entity_id
_entity_poly.type
_entity_poly.pdbx_seq_one_letter_code
_entity_poly.pdbx_strand_id
1 'polypeptide(L)'
;MIDSVSYPSLPVPLANATGAMDDNCIYIAGGQETMVNEQSTHHFYMLDLMHKERGWQEMPDWNGPSLSYAVGVAQGERFYLFSGRSYAPDEAMVEHTEGYVFEPGIGKWSKMIGSFPVMAGTGIPYGEDKILLFGGVEEILPTSSEHPGFSRKLRVVSTSTNSLVDSLEWPYRIPVTTNVVSVGNQVFIVSGEVQPGIRTPFILKGSF
;
A
#
# COMPACT_ATOMS: atom_id res chain seq x y z
N MET A 1 6.71 -24.76 18.12
CA MET A 1 8.08 -24.26 18.30
C MET A 1 8.18 -23.00 17.45
N ILE A 2 8.41 -21.85 18.04
CA ILE A 2 8.65 -20.62 17.25
C ILE A 2 10.12 -20.66 16.89
N ASP A 3 10.41 -20.83 15.62
CA ASP A 3 11.79 -20.80 15.12
C ASP A 3 12.19 -19.32 14.99
N SER A 4 13.16 -18.89 15.78
CA SER A 4 13.68 -17.52 15.70
C SER A 4 14.70 -17.44 14.58
N VAL A 5 14.23 -17.37 13.34
CA VAL A 5 15.10 -17.05 12.21
C VAL A 5 15.36 -15.55 12.22
N SER A 6 16.63 -15.19 12.34
CA SER A 6 17.03 -13.78 12.20
C SER A 6 17.00 -13.39 10.73
N TYR A 7 16.22 -12.34 10.42
CA TYR A 7 16.23 -11.69 9.11
C TYR A 7 17.15 -10.47 9.15
N PRO A 8 17.77 -10.08 8.02
CA PRO A 8 18.57 -8.88 7.96
C PRO A 8 17.75 -7.63 8.26
N SER A 9 18.34 -6.68 8.98
CA SER A 9 17.71 -5.38 9.22
C SER A 9 17.60 -4.58 7.93
N LEU A 10 16.56 -3.75 7.81
CA LEU A 10 16.50 -2.74 6.75
C LEU A 10 17.71 -1.80 6.82
N PRO A 11 18.18 -1.28 5.67
CA PRO A 11 19.28 -0.33 5.64
C PRO A 11 19.00 0.95 6.43
N VAL A 12 17.75 1.39 6.45
CA VAL A 12 17.27 2.57 7.19
C VAL A 12 15.96 2.23 7.92
N PRO A 13 15.66 2.89 9.06
CA PRO A 13 14.34 2.76 9.69
C PRO A 13 13.27 3.41 8.81
N LEU A 14 12.13 2.76 8.63
CA LEU A 14 11.03 3.30 7.85
C LEU A 14 9.71 3.22 8.62
N ALA A 15 9.00 4.34 8.67
CA ALA A 15 7.62 4.44 9.12
C ALA A 15 6.72 4.76 7.92
N ASN A 16 5.45 4.35 7.98
CA ASN A 16 4.46 4.63 6.93
C ASN A 16 4.87 4.20 5.51
N ALA A 17 5.84 3.27 5.43
CA ALA A 17 6.15 2.54 4.22
C ALA A 17 5.08 1.50 3.95
N THR A 18 5.01 1.04 2.71
CA THR A 18 4.18 -0.11 2.35
C THR A 18 5.05 -1.32 2.06
N GLY A 19 4.52 -2.51 2.36
CA GLY A 19 5.20 -3.76 2.07
C GLY A 19 4.26 -4.79 1.45
N ALA A 20 4.79 -5.63 0.58
CA ALA A 20 4.10 -6.79 0.05
C ALA A 20 5.09 -7.93 -0.18
N MET A 21 4.57 -9.13 -0.23
CA MET A 21 5.36 -10.33 -0.45
C MET A 21 4.71 -11.16 -1.57
N ASP A 22 5.54 -11.64 -2.49
CA ASP A 22 5.23 -12.80 -3.33
C ASP A 22 5.89 -14.05 -2.75
N ASP A 23 5.94 -15.14 -3.50
CA ASP A 23 6.41 -16.44 -3.00
C ASP A 23 7.81 -16.39 -2.37
N ASN A 24 8.72 -15.59 -2.90
CA ASN A 24 10.13 -15.59 -2.53
C ASN A 24 10.73 -14.22 -2.20
N CYS A 25 10.02 -13.14 -2.45
CA CYS A 25 10.53 -11.79 -2.26
C CYS A 25 9.63 -10.95 -1.36
N ILE A 26 10.25 -10.23 -0.44
CA ILE A 26 9.58 -9.16 0.32
C ILE A 26 10.01 -7.83 -0.30
N TYR A 27 9.03 -6.99 -0.60
CA TYR A 27 9.23 -5.63 -1.11
C TYR A 27 8.80 -4.62 -0.05
N ILE A 28 9.56 -3.53 0.07
CA ILE A 28 9.21 -2.37 0.90
C ILE A 28 9.44 -1.12 0.09
N ALA A 29 8.44 -0.24 0.02
CA ALA A 29 8.49 0.97 -0.80
C ALA A 29 8.01 2.21 -0.04
N GLY A 30 8.67 3.34 -0.30
CA GLY A 30 8.34 4.65 0.24
C GLY A 30 8.54 4.73 1.75
N GLY A 31 7.71 5.53 2.39
CA GLY A 31 7.75 5.76 3.83
C GLY A 31 8.55 7.00 4.21
N GLN A 32 8.92 7.04 5.49
CA GLN A 32 9.60 8.16 6.15
C GLN A 32 10.68 7.58 7.06
N GLU A 33 11.89 8.11 7.02
CA GLU A 33 12.99 7.64 7.90
C GLU A 33 12.82 8.11 9.34
N THR A 34 12.09 9.19 9.53
CA THR A 34 11.84 9.78 10.86
C THR A 34 10.43 10.33 10.95
N MET A 35 9.84 10.24 12.13
CA MET A 35 8.53 10.85 12.44
C MET A 35 8.64 12.35 12.77
N VAL A 36 9.84 12.89 12.91
CA VAL A 36 10.04 14.31 13.25
C VAL A 36 9.86 15.21 12.03
N ASN A 37 10.45 14.85 10.91
CA ASN A 37 10.40 15.64 9.68
C ASN A 37 9.31 15.18 8.71
N GLU A 38 8.76 13.99 8.90
CA GLU A 38 7.72 13.36 8.07
C GLU A 38 8.03 13.34 6.56
N GLN A 39 9.27 13.62 6.15
CA GLN A 39 9.66 13.65 4.75
C GLN A 39 9.45 12.30 4.07
N SER A 40 8.68 12.28 3.00
CA SER A 40 8.45 11.08 2.21
C SER A 40 9.68 10.71 1.38
N THR A 41 9.88 9.41 1.16
CA THR A 41 11.06 8.88 0.47
C THR A 41 10.70 8.14 -0.82
N HIS A 42 11.73 7.86 -1.63
CA HIS A 42 11.66 6.97 -2.80
C HIS A 42 12.29 5.60 -2.51
N HIS A 43 12.58 5.28 -1.25
CA HIS A 43 13.19 4.00 -0.94
C HIS A 43 12.39 2.84 -1.51
N PHE A 44 13.08 1.94 -2.18
CA PHE A 44 12.52 0.69 -2.64
C PHE A 44 13.52 -0.43 -2.40
N TYR A 45 13.15 -1.34 -1.52
CA TYR A 45 13.99 -2.45 -1.09
C TYR A 45 13.32 -3.78 -1.40
N MET A 46 14.16 -4.76 -1.76
CA MET A 46 13.77 -6.15 -1.95
C MET A 46 14.62 -7.07 -1.09
N LEU A 47 14.00 -8.04 -0.44
CA LEU A 47 14.68 -9.14 0.23
C LEU A 47 14.30 -10.45 -0.45
N ASP A 48 15.30 -11.11 -1.04
CA ASP A 48 15.16 -12.47 -1.57
C ASP A 48 15.20 -13.48 -0.42
N LEU A 49 14.12 -14.18 -0.17
CA LEU A 49 13.99 -15.15 0.92
C LEU A 49 14.78 -16.43 0.67
N MET A 50 15.12 -16.72 -0.59
CA MET A 50 15.98 -17.86 -0.95
C MET A 50 17.46 -17.54 -0.73
N HIS A 51 17.82 -16.24 -0.69
CA HIS A 51 19.19 -15.74 -0.54
C HIS A 51 19.29 -14.64 0.52
N LYS A 52 18.71 -14.90 1.70
CA LYS A 52 18.65 -13.94 2.84
C LYS A 52 20.00 -13.41 3.28
N GLU A 53 21.06 -14.16 3.06
CA GLU A 53 22.43 -13.78 3.37
C GLU A 53 22.92 -12.56 2.58
N ARG A 54 22.29 -12.25 1.44
CA ARG A 54 22.58 -11.04 0.65
C ARG A 54 22.02 -9.77 1.26
N GLY A 55 21.12 -9.91 2.25
CA GLY A 55 20.42 -8.77 2.86
C GLY A 55 19.43 -8.09 1.94
N TRP A 56 18.91 -6.97 2.41
CA TRP A 56 18.04 -6.10 1.62
C TRP A 56 18.84 -5.46 0.47
N GLN A 57 18.29 -5.54 -0.71
CA GLN A 57 18.84 -4.92 -1.92
C GLN A 57 18.04 -3.66 -2.21
N GLU A 58 18.74 -2.55 -2.43
CA GLU A 58 18.14 -1.33 -2.94
C GLU A 58 17.85 -1.52 -4.43
N MET A 59 16.61 -1.31 -4.81
CA MET A 59 16.12 -1.47 -6.16
C MET A 59 15.91 -0.08 -6.79
N PRO A 60 15.87 0.02 -8.14
CA PRO A 60 15.50 1.27 -8.79
C PRO A 60 14.17 1.79 -8.27
N ASP A 61 14.10 3.06 -7.93
CA ASP A 61 12.89 3.73 -7.54
C ASP A 61 11.94 4.00 -8.73
N TRP A 62 10.69 4.28 -8.43
CA TRP A 62 9.71 4.64 -9.46
C TRP A 62 9.92 6.08 -9.94
N ASN A 63 9.64 6.32 -11.21
CA ASN A 63 9.71 7.66 -11.80
C ASN A 63 8.43 8.47 -11.47
N GLY A 64 8.30 8.89 -10.22
CA GLY A 64 7.16 9.63 -9.68
C GLY A 64 7.54 10.37 -8.40
N PRO A 65 6.57 10.90 -7.64
CA PRO A 65 6.83 11.58 -6.38
C PRO A 65 7.33 10.61 -5.30
N SER A 66 8.05 11.16 -4.31
CA SER A 66 8.29 10.43 -3.06
C SER A 66 6.95 10.12 -2.38
N LEU A 67 6.80 8.94 -1.77
CA LEU A 67 5.52 8.52 -1.22
C LEU A 67 5.64 7.99 0.21
N SER A 68 4.70 8.41 1.05
CA SER A 68 4.34 7.73 2.30
C SER A 68 2.86 7.41 2.30
N TYR A 69 2.43 6.45 3.12
CA TYR A 69 1.04 5.96 3.16
C TYR A 69 0.52 5.40 1.83
N ALA A 70 1.42 4.94 0.97
CA ALA A 70 1.06 4.24 -0.25
C ALA A 70 0.51 2.83 0.05
N VAL A 71 -0.13 2.20 -0.94
CA VAL A 71 -0.57 0.79 -0.87
C VAL A 71 0.27 -0.04 -1.81
N GLY A 72 0.99 -1.01 -1.27
CA GLY A 72 1.76 -1.99 -2.03
C GLY A 72 1.05 -3.33 -2.12
N VAL A 73 1.09 -3.96 -3.28
CA VAL A 73 0.57 -5.32 -3.51
C VAL A 73 1.52 -6.06 -4.45
N ALA A 74 1.81 -7.32 -4.13
CA ALA A 74 2.53 -8.20 -5.05
C ALA A 74 1.53 -9.15 -5.73
N GLN A 75 1.60 -9.25 -7.05
CA GLN A 75 0.74 -10.11 -7.85
C GLN A 75 1.42 -10.48 -9.18
N GLY A 76 1.46 -11.77 -9.52
CA GLY A 76 1.99 -12.27 -10.78
C GLY A 76 3.46 -11.88 -11.00
N GLU A 77 4.32 -12.12 -9.99
CA GLU A 77 5.75 -11.80 -10.00
C GLU A 77 6.05 -10.30 -10.20
N ARG A 78 5.10 -9.41 -9.88
CA ARG A 78 5.23 -7.95 -9.98
C ARG A 78 4.87 -7.30 -8.66
N PHE A 79 5.48 -6.15 -8.40
CA PHE A 79 5.09 -5.29 -7.28
C PHE A 79 4.36 -4.07 -7.80
N TYR A 80 3.22 -3.78 -7.21
CA TYR A 80 2.33 -2.66 -7.54
C TYR A 80 2.33 -1.67 -6.38
N LEU A 81 2.46 -0.38 -6.70
CA LEU A 81 2.47 0.72 -5.75
C LEU A 81 1.36 1.71 -6.14
N PHE A 82 0.44 1.99 -5.24
CA PHE A 82 -0.72 2.82 -5.50
C PHE A 82 -0.78 3.99 -4.53
N SER A 83 -1.10 5.18 -5.06
CA SER A 83 -1.45 6.36 -4.25
C SER A 83 -0.37 6.73 -3.24
N GLY A 84 -0.74 7.56 -2.28
CA GLY A 84 0.11 8.01 -1.20
C GLY A 84 0.15 9.53 -1.11
N ARG A 85 1.02 10.04 -0.26
CA ARG A 85 1.29 11.47 -0.16
C ARG A 85 2.78 11.75 -0.23
N SER A 86 3.15 12.89 -0.81
CA SER A 86 4.46 13.46 -0.61
C SER A 86 4.41 14.58 0.41
N TYR A 87 5.47 14.68 1.20
CA TYR A 87 5.69 15.73 2.14
C TYR A 87 7.19 16.00 2.25
N ALA A 88 7.58 17.25 2.25
CA ALA A 88 8.91 17.70 2.60
C ALA A 88 8.78 18.88 3.58
N PRO A 89 9.79 19.12 4.45
CA PRO A 89 9.81 20.29 5.30
C PRO A 89 9.63 21.58 4.49
N ASP A 90 8.80 22.47 5.00
CA ASP A 90 8.46 23.77 4.38
C ASP A 90 7.65 23.70 3.06
N GLU A 91 7.17 22.52 2.69
CA GLU A 91 6.29 22.31 1.53
C GLU A 91 4.88 21.88 1.97
N ALA A 92 3.89 22.19 1.13
CA ALA A 92 2.56 21.66 1.35
C ALA A 92 2.53 20.15 1.10
N MET A 93 1.79 19.43 1.95
CA MET A 93 1.51 18.02 1.71
C MET A 93 0.72 17.85 0.42
N VAL A 94 1.16 16.96 -0.46
CA VAL A 94 0.51 16.69 -1.75
C VAL A 94 0.03 15.24 -1.77
N GLU A 95 -1.23 15.06 -2.10
CA GLU A 95 -1.85 13.77 -2.36
C GLU A 95 -1.55 13.31 -3.78
N HIS A 96 -1.29 12.02 -3.93
CA HIS A 96 -1.01 11.37 -5.21
C HIS A 96 -1.95 10.19 -5.39
N THR A 97 -2.49 10.05 -6.60
CA THR A 97 -3.44 8.98 -6.95
C THR A 97 -2.93 8.07 -8.06
N GLU A 98 -1.68 8.24 -8.47
CA GLU A 98 -1.05 7.41 -9.48
C GLU A 98 -0.81 5.99 -8.98
N GLY A 99 -0.72 5.07 -9.93
CA GLY A 99 -0.25 3.71 -9.73
C GLY A 99 1.02 3.44 -10.53
N TYR A 100 1.88 2.60 -9.98
CA TYR A 100 3.13 2.17 -10.59
C TYR A 100 3.24 0.66 -10.48
N VAL A 101 3.86 0.02 -11.47
CA VAL A 101 4.16 -1.42 -11.46
C VAL A 101 5.65 -1.63 -11.69
N PHE A 102 6.26 -2.41 -10.84
CA PHE A 102 7.64 -2.88 -10.95
C PHE A 102 7.68 -4.29 -11.52
N GLU A 103 8.52 -4.50 -12.52
CA GLU A 103 8.78 -5.80 -13.12
C GLU A 103 10.20 -6.26 -12.73
N PRO A 104 10.35 -7.15 -11.75
CA PRO A 104 11.66 -7.59 -11.25
C PRO A 104 12.53 -8.21 -12.33
N GLY A 105 11.96 -8.98 -13.26
CA GLY A 105 12.68 -9.65 -14.34
C GLY A 105 13.47 -8.72 -15.25
N ILE A 106 13.06 -7.45 -15.36
CA ILE A 106 13.76 -6.43 -16.14
C ILE A 106 14.24 -5.24 -15.30
N GLY A 107 13.92 -5.22 -14.00
CA GLY A 107 14.34 -4.17 -13.06
C GLY A 107 13.76 -2.79 -13.38
N LYS A 108 12.51 -2.70 -13.87
CA LYS A 108 11.93 -1.44 -14.35
C LYS A 108 10.55 -1.19 -13.79
N TRP A 109 10.27 0.10 -13.57
CA TRP A 109 8.95 0.61 -13.25
C TRP A 109 8.22 1.13 -14.47
N SER A 110 6.92 0.98 -14.48
CA SER A 110 6.01 1.60 -15.45
C SER A 110 4.86 2.27 -14.72
N LYS A 111 4.38 3.42 -15.22
CA LYS A 111 3.19 4.09 -14.70
C LYS A 111 1.94 3.35 -15.21
N MET A 112 0.98 3.13 -14.31
CA MET A 112 -0.31 2.52 -14.63
C MET A 112 -1.28 3.54 -15.24
N ILE A 113 -2.33 3.04 -15.90
CA ILE A 113 -3.36 3.87 -16.52
C ILE A 113 -4.49 4.10 -15.53
N GLY A 114 -4.79 5.37 -15.23
CA GLY A 114 -5.91 5.75 -14.38
C GLY A 114 -5.49 6.38 -13.06
N SER A 115 -6.46 6.51 -12.16
CA SER A 115 -6.34 7.11 -10.84
C SER A 115 -6.76 6.10 -9.79
N PHE A 116 -5.98 5.99 -8.73
CA PHE A 116 -6.14 5.01 -7.65
C PHE A 116 -6.14 5.72 -6.28
N PRO A 117 -7.17 6.52 -5.95
CA PRO A 117 -7.21 7.28 -4.69
C PRO A 117 -7.47 6.33 -3.51
N VAL A 118 -6.38 5.77 -2.95
CA VAL A 118 -6.42 4.73 -1.91
C VAL A 118 -5.36 4.97 -0.82
N MET A 119 -4.89 6.21 -0.66
CA MET A 119 -3.88 6.57 0.34
C MET A 119 -4.26 6.04 1.74
N ALA A 120 -3.29 5.45 2.45
CA ALA A 120 -3.46 4.81 3.76
C ALA A 120 -4.50 3.67 3.80
N GLY A 121 -5.02 3.25 2.65
CA GLY A 121 -5.87 2.08 2.50
C GLY A 121 -5.08 0.78 2.55
N THR A 122 -5.67 -0.28 2.03
CA THR A 122 -5.01 -1.58 1.96
C THR A 122 -5.37 -2.33 0.69
N GLY A 123 -4.61 -3.34 0.31
CA GLY A 123 -4.85 -4.10 -0.90
C GLY A 123 -4.37 -5.55 -0.80
N ILE A 124 -4.93 -6.41 -1.62
CA ILE A 124 -4.54 -7.82 -1.76
C ILE A 124 -4.55 -8.26 -3.22
N PRO A 125 -3.76 -9.28 -3.56
CA PRO A 125 -3.93 -10.00 -4.82
C PRO A 125 -5.28 -10.74 -4.82
N TYR A 126 -5.89 -10.86 -5.99
CA TYR A 126 -7.16 -11.58 -6.17
C TYR A 126 -7.20 -12.33 -7.50
N GLY A 127 -7.42 -13.64 -7.44
CA GLY A 127 -7.34 -14.50 -8.61
C GLY A 127 -5.95 -14.46 -9.24
N GLU A 128 -5.88 -14.63 -10.56
CA GLU A 128 -4.61 -14.68 -11.29
C GLU A 128 -4.16 -13.30 -11.81
N ASP A 129 -5.11 -12.39 -12.07
CA ASP A 129 -4.86 -11.15 -12.80
C ASP A 129 -5.50 -9.90 -12.20
N LYS A 130 -5.86 -9.92 -10.90
CA LYS A 130 -6.53 -8.80 -10.26
C LYS A 130 -5.91 -8.44 -8.92
N ILE A 131 -6.09 -7.17 -8.57
CA ILE A 131 -5.80 -6.62 -7.25
C ILE A 131 -7.07 -5.97 -6.73
N LEU A 132 -7.38 -6.21 -5.45
CA LEU A 132 -8.44 -5.51 -4.74
C LEU A 132 -7.82 -4.45 -3.84
N LEU A 133 -8.28 -3.20 -4.00
CA LEU A 133 -7.89 -2.07 -3.16
C LEU A 133 -9.08 -1.64 -2.31
N PHE A 134 -8.88 -1.52 -1.01
CA PHE A 134 -9.93 -1.27 -0.03
C PHE A 134 -9.79 0.11 0.60
N GLY A 135 -10.87 0.89 0.54
CA GLY A 135 -11.00 2.16 1.25
C GLY A 135 -10.00 3.23 0.82
N GLY A 136 -9.30 3.77 1.78
CA GLY A 136 -8.32 4.82 1.62
C GLY A 136 -8.86 6.23 1.81
N VAL A 137 -7.96 7.19 1.87
CA VAL A 137 -8.24 8.62 1.80
C VAL A 137 -8.28 8.99 0.33
N GLU A 138 -9.41 9.49 -0.14
CA GLU A 138 -9.60 9.91 -1.54
C GLU A 138 -9.22 11.37 -1.76
N GLU A 139 -9.28 12.17 -0.69
CA GLU A 139 -8.95 13.59 -0.68
C GLU A 139 -8.58 14.00 0.74
N ILE A 140 -7.53 14.81 0.89
CA ILE A 140 -7.12 15.36 2.18
C ILE A 140 -8.01 16.55 2.51
N LEU A 141 -8.97 16.32 3.39
CA LEU A 141 -9.90 17.34 3.88
C LEU A 141 -9.51 17.83 5.28
N PRO A 142 -9.88 19.07 5.63
CA PRO A 142 -9.69 19.56 6.99
C PRO A 142 -10.36 18.66 8.03
N THR A 143 -9.67 18.44 9.15
CA THR A 143 -10.23 17.69 10.27
C THR A 143 -11.34 18.49 10.93
N SER A 144 -12.58 18.01 10.85
CA SER A 144 -13.75 18.64 11.45
C SER A 144 -14.79 17.59 11.83
N SER A 145 -15.79 17.96 12.64
CA SER A 145 -16.93 17.09 12.95
C SER A 145 -17.81 16.76 11.72
N GLU A 146 -17.71 17.58 10.68
CA GLU A 146 -18.44 17.42 9.43
C GLU A 146 -17.68 16.57 8.39
N HIS A 147 -16.47 16.10 8.73
CA HIS A 147 -15.68 15.27 7.83
C HIS A 147 -16.49 14.02 7.43
N PRO A 148 -16.63 13.73 6.11
CA PRO A 148 -17.50 12.64 5.63
C PRO A 148 -17.00 11.25 6.03
N GLY A 149 -15.79 11.14 6.55
CA GLY A 149 -15.10 9.88 6.83
C GLY A 149 -14.35 9.38 5.60
N PHE A 150 -13.64 8.25 5.78
CA PHE A 150 -12.85 7.66 4.70
C PHE A 150 -13.70 6.83 3.75
N SER A 151 -13.10 6.44 2.63
CA SER A 151 -13.77 5.81 1.51
C SER A 151 -14.46 4.49 1.89
N ARG A 152 -15.59 4.22 1.23
CA ARG A 152 -16.31 2.95 1.28
C ARG A 152 -16.07 2.10 0.05
N LYS A 153 -15.19 2.54 -0.85
CA LYS A 153 -15.00 1.89 -2.14
C LYS A 153 -14.04 0.70 -2.05
N LEU A 154 -14.44 -0.36 -2.70
CA LEU A 154 -13.60 -1.46 -3.12
C LEU A 154 -13.30 -1.27 -4.60
N ARG A 155 -12.04 -1.18 -4.97
CA ARG A 155 -11.60 -1.01 -6.36
C ARG A 155 -10.96 -2.28 -6.86
N VAL A 156 -11.30 -2.67 -8.08
CA VAL A 156 -10.73 -3.82 -8.76
C VAL A 156 -9.78 -3.33 -9.85
N VAL A 157 -8.53 -3.70 -9.74
CA VAL A 157 -7.48 -3.38 -10.71
C VAL A 157 -7.14 -4.64 -11.49
N SER A 158 -7.08 -4.54 -12.82
CA SER A 158 -6.55 -5.62 -13.66
C SER A 158 -5.05 -5.48 -13.82
N THR A 159 -4.30 -6.54 -13.55
CA THR A 159 -2.85 -6.60 -13.74
C THR A 159 -2.45 -6.87 -15.20
N SER A 160 -3.39 -7.38 -16.01
CA SER A 160 -3.16 -7.58 -17.43
C SER A 160 -3.23 -6.28 -18.24
N THR A 161 -4.09 -5.34 -17.82
CA THR A 161 -4.24 -4.02 -18.46
C THR A 161 -3.58 -2.89 -17.68
N ASN A 162 -3.09 -3.16 -16.45
CA ASN A 162 -2.56 -2.19 -15.52
C ASN A 162 -3.51 -0.98 -15.32
N SER A 163 -4.80 -1.27 -15.14
CA SER A 163 -5.83 -0.24 -15.02
C SER A 163 -6.96 -0.61 -14.05
N LEU A 164 -7.67 0.39 -13.56
CA LEU A 164 -8.90 0.21 -12.80
C LEU A 164 -9.99 -0.35 -13.73
N VAL A 165 -10.63 -1.46 -13.36
CA VAL A 165 -11.67 -2.13 -14.18
C VAL A 165 -13.03 -2.13 -13.51
N ASP A 166 -13.11 -1.98 -12.20
CA ASP A 166 -14.37 -1.92 -11.47
C ASP A 166 -14.24 -1.18 -10.14
N SER A 167 -15.34 -0.67 -9.62
CA SER A 167 -15.42 -0.04 -8.30
C SER A 167 -16.78 -0.29 -7.68
N LEU A 168 -16.78 -0.91 -6.51
CA LEU A 168 -17.95 -1.25 -5.73
C LEU A 168 -18.00 -0.39 -4.47
N GLU A 169 -19.17 -0.02 -4.01
CA GLU A 169 -19.33 0.71 -2.76
C GLU A 169 -19.82 -0.23 -1.66
N TRP A 170 -19.08 -0.31 -0.56
CA TRP A 170 -19.46 -1.05 0.62
C TRP A 170 -20.44 -0.23 1.50
N PRO A 171 -21.35 -0.88 2.24
CA PRO A 171 -22.27 -0.15 3.11
C PRO A 171 -21.60 0.53 4.29
N TYR A 172 -20.38 0.13 4.63
CA TYR A 172 -19.60 0.66 5.75
C TYR A 172 -18.34 1.36 5.28
N ARG A 173 -17.87 2.36 6.06
CA ARG A 173 -16.55 2.97 5.85
C ARG A 173 -15.50 1.92 6.06
N ILE A 174 -14.54 1.87 5.15
CA ILE A 174 -13.42 0.94 5.25
C ILE A 174 -12.31 1.65 6.05
N PRO A 175 -11.85 1.06 7.16
CA PRO A 175 -10.81 1.67 7.97
C PRO A 175 -9.51 1.84 7.19
N VAL A 176 -8.79 2.93 7.46
CA VAL A 176 -7.44 3.19 6.99
C VAL A 176 -6.39 2.88 8.07
N THR A 177 -5.12 2.93 7.72
CA THR A 177 -3.98 2.63 8.61
C THR A 177 -4.10 1.25 9.28
N THR A 178 -4.64 0.29 8.55
CA THR A 178 -4.79 -1.10 8.96
C THR A 178 -4.53 -2.02 7.77
N ASN A 179 -4.40 -3.31 8.03
CA ASN A 179 -4.17 -4.30 6.99
C ASN A 179 -5.43 -5.13 6.72
N VAL A 180 -5.55 -5.59 5.49
CA VAL A 180 -6.48 -6.65 5.13
C VAL A 180 -5.79 -8.00 5.30
N VAL A 181 -6.52 -8.97 5.82
CA VAL A 181 -6.06 -10.37 5.92
C VAL A 181 -7.01 -11.24 5.11
N SER A 182 -6.47 -12.10 4.26
CA SER A 182 -7.24 -13.08 3.49
C SER A 182 -7.10 -14.48 4.09
N VAL A 183 -8.20 -15.21 4.17
CA VAL A 183 -8.25 -16.62 4.60
C VAL A 183 -9.21 -17.37 3.67
N GLY A 184 -8.67 -18.17 2.77
CA GLY A 184 -9.44 -18.81 1.70
C GLY A 184 -10.09 -17.75 0.79
N ASN A 185 -11.41 -17.83 0.63
CA ASN A 185 -12.19 -16.85 -0.15
C ASN A 185 -12.77 -15.71 0.71
N GLN A 186 -12.23 -15.48 1.90
CA GLN A 186 -12.71 -14.45 2.82
C GLN A 186 -11.62 -13.42 3.07
N VAL A 187 -12.03 -12.16 3.26
CA VAL A 187 -11.19 -11.07 3.69
C VAL A 187 -11.68 -10.47 4.99
N PHE A 188 -10.76 -10.04 5.81
CA PHE A 188 -11.01 -9.39 7.08
C PHE A 188 -10.21 -8.10 7.18
N ILE A 189 -10.87 -7.01 7.56
CA ILE A 189 -10.23 -5.75 7.90
C ILE A 189 -10.58 -5.47 9.36
N VAL A 190 -9.59 -5.45 10.22
CA VAL A 190 -9.77 -5.43 11.67
C VAL A 190 -9.42 -4.06 12.21
N SER A 191 -10.43 -3.37 12.80
CA SER A 191 -10.22 -2.07 13.42
C SER A 191 -9.63 -1.03 12.44
N GLY A 192 -9.15 0.08 12.94
CA GLY A 192 -8.52 1.15 12.17
C GLY A 192 -9.32 2.45 12.23
N GLU A 193 -8.89 3.43 11.51
CA GLU A 193 -9.44 4.78 11.52
C GLU A 193 -10.49 4.92 10.40
N VAL A 194 -11.69 5.39 10.73
CA VAL A 194 -12.82 5.56 9.80
C VAL A 194 -13.11 7.02 9.47
N GLN A 195 -12.53 7.92 10.24
CA GLN A 195 -12.55 9.38 10.10
C GLN A 195 -11.36 9.93 10.87
N PRO A 196 -10.80 11.10 10.54
CA PRO A 196 -9.67 11.66 11.28
C PRO A 196 -9.89 11.65 12.79
N GLY A 197 -9.01 10.96 13.53
CA GLY A 197 -9.08 10.79 14.98
C GLY A 197 -10.15 9.82 15.50
N ILE A 198 -10.99 9.23 14.64
CA ILE A 198 -12.07 8.31 15.04
C ILE A 198 -11.75 6.90 14.55
N ARG A 199 -11.55 5.99 15.51
CA ARG A 199 -11.29 4.57 15.25
C ARG A 199 -12.53 3.72 15.49
N THR A 200 -12.62 2.61 14.78
CA THR A 200 -13.69 1.61 14.94
C THR A 200 -13.15 0.34 15.57
N PRO A 201 -13.88 -0.31 16.50
CA PRO A 201 -13.54 -1.64 16.99
C PRO A 201 -14.09 -2.75 16.09
N PHE A 202 -14.80 -2.43 15.02
CA PHE A 202 -15.46 -3.43 14.17
C PHE A 202 -14.47 -4.21 13.33
N ILE A 203 -14.87 -5.43 13.00
CA ILE A 203 -14.20 -6.28 12.01
C ILE A 203 -15.11 -6.32 10.78
N LEU A 204 -14.62 -5.81 9.67
CA LEU A 204 -15.29 -5.96 8.39
C LEU A 204 -14.91 -7.31 7.80
N LYS A 205 -15.91 -8.03 7.30
CA LYS A 205 -15.74 -9.32 6.63
C LYS A 205 -16.37 -9.27 5.26
N GLY A 206 -15.61 -9.64 4.24
CA GLY A 206 -16.07 -9.89 2.89
C GLY A 206 -15.83 -11.33 2.46
N SER A 207 -16.53 -11.79 1.42
CA SER A 207 -16.24 -13.06 0.74
C SER A 207 -16.40 -12.86 -0.78
N PHE A 208 -15.59 -13.58 -1.53
CA PHE A 208 -15.53 -13.53 -2.99
C PHE A 208 -16.03 -14.81 -3.61
#